data_c58e49e7ceb2207a0d6b695f42cf72d2
#
_entry.id   c58e49e7ceb2207a0d6b695f42cf72d2
#
_cell.length_a   1.000
_cell.length_b   1.000
_cell.length_c   1.000
_cell.angle_alpha   90.00
_cell.angle_beta   90.00
_cell.angle_gamma   90.00
#
_symmetry.space_group_name_H-M   'P 1'
#
loop_
_entity.id
_entity.type
_entity.pdbx_description
1 polymer ?
#
loop_
_entity_poly.entity_id
_entity_poly.type
_entity_poly.pdbx_seq_one_letter_code
_entity_poly.pdbx_strand_id
1 'polypeptide(L)'
;MRRIFQIGLLCIATCCSSATFATIRVNLAPGVGVAYVFPVNEAVLLTNEFLWSIKAVCTVMSENESNRMSLKMLNKSGSYNNTKLSTGDSVEVTLHNKDNFEITAVPGAEVEFTNLGDKTMFAHCLVI
;
A
#
# COMPACT_ATOMS: atom_id res chain seq x y z
N MET A 1 3.56 -27.56 -36.60
CA MET A 1 3.47 -27.47 -36.16
C MET A 1 3.40 -27.03 -35.37
N ARG A 2 3.47 -26.91 -35.24
CA ARG A 2 3.40 -26.64 -34.46
C ARG A 2 3.33 -26.09 -33.69
N ARG A 3 3.49 -25.98 -33.79
CA ARG A 3 3.42 -25.58 -33.01
C ARG A 3 3.25 -25.01 -32.25
N ILE A 4 3.33 -25.05 -32.42
CA ILE A 4 3.16 -24.72 -31.70
C ILE A 4 3.12 -24.30 -30.87
N PHE A 5 3.29 -24.40 -30.95
CA PHE A 5 3.17 -24.21 -30.15
C PHE A 5 3.28 -23.73 -29.41
N GLN A 6 3.39 -23.81 -29.59
CA GLN A 6 3.47 -23.53 -28.95
C GLN A 6 3.38 -22.88 -28.19
N ILE A 7 3.38 -22.95 -28.52
CA ILE A 7 3.25 -22.50 -27.81
C ILE A 7 3.16 -22.07 -26.81
N GLY A 8 3.14 -22.12 -26.87
CA GLY A 8 3.14 -21.99 -26.01
C GLY A 8 3.30 -21.56 -25.17
N LEU A 9 3.45 -21.68 -25.31
CA LEU A 9 3.53 -21.42 -24.60
C LEU A 9 3.71 -20.81 -23.87
N LEU A 10 3.82 -20.78 -23.93
CA LEU A 10 3.94 -20.30 -23.32
C LEU A 10 3.89 -19.68 -22.48
N CYS A 11 3.93 -19.72 -22.58
CA CYS A 11 3.83 -19.26 -21.84
C CYS A 11 3.75 -18.84 -21.08
N ILE A 12 3.87 -19.01 -21.15
CA ILE A 12 3.86 -18.71 -20.51
C ILE A 12 4.04 -18.20 -19.66
N ALA A 13 4.32 -18.30 -19.79
CA ALA A 13 4.55 -17.98 -19.11
C ALA A 13 4.61 -17.29 -18.41
N THR A 14 4.71 -17.26 -18.50
CA THR A 14 4.76 -16.64 -17.99
C THR A 14 4.45 -16.15 -17.17
N CYS A 15 4.42 -16.30 -17.25
CA CYS A 15 4.13 -15.95 -16.56
C CYS A 15 4.11 -15.65 -15.79
N CYS A 16 4.33 -15.83 -15.70
CA CYS A 16 4.38 -15.57 -15.05
C CYS A 16 4.53 -15.06 -14.27
N SER A 17 4.73 -14.93 -14.19
CA SER A 17 4.95 -14.39 -13.54
C SER A 17 4.58 -13.69 -12.85
N SER A 18 4.71 -13.65 -13.12
CA SER A 18 4.32 -12.80 -12.61
C SER A 18 3.41 -12.58 -11.77
N ALA A 19 2.69 -12.62 -12.04
CA ALA A 19 1.60 -12.49 -11.22
C ALA A 19 1.79 -13.07 -9.88
N THR A 20 2.93 -13.01 -9.52
CA THR A 20 3.31 -13.60 -8.31
C THR A 20 3.19 -12.67 -7.15
N PHE A 21 2.79 -11.42 -7.39
CA PHE A 21 2.69 -10.48 -6.29
C PHE A 21 1.24 -10.40 -5.87
N ALA A 22 0.90 -11.18 -4.85
CA ALA A 22 -0.39 -11.03 -4.24
C ALA A 22 -0.43 -9.66 -3.56
N THR A 23 -1.39 -8.83 -3.93
CA THR A 23 -1.64 -7.61 -3.24
C THR A 23 -2.41 -7.91 -1.96
N ILE A 24 -1.89 -7.44 -0.85
CA ILE A 24 -2.57 -7.58 0.44
C ILE A 24 -3.63 -6.49 0.52
N ARG A 25 -4.88 -6.88 0.72
CA ARG A 25 -5.98 -5.92 0.80
C ARG A 25 -6.39 -5.75 2.26
N VAL A 26 -6.51 -4.50 2.67
CA VAL A 26 -6.89 -4.17 4.04
C VAL A 26 -7.94 -3.06 3.98
N ASN A 27 -9.05 -3.27 4.66
CA ASN A 27 -10.08 -2.25 4.75
C ASN A 27 -9.75 -1.32 5.91
N LEU A 28 -9.77 -0.01 5.62
CA LEU A 28 -9.64 0.98 6.68
C LEU A 28 -10.92 0.97 7.52
N ALA A 29 -10.76 0.90 8.83
CA ALA A 29 -11.90 0.89 9.73
C ALA A 29 -11.56 1.71 10.97
N PRO A 30 -12.52 2.51 11.49
CA PRO A 30 -12.28 3.28 12.69
C PRO A 30 -11.86 2.39 13.86
N GLY A 31 -10.93 2.89 14.67
CA GLY A 31 -10.45 2.16 15.84
C GLY A 31 -9.19 2.77 16.40
N VAL A 32 -8.92 2.44 17.66
CA VAL A 32 -7.73 2.87 18.37
C VAL A 32 -6.75 1.71 18.40
N GLY A 33 -5.47 1.98 18.09
CA GLY A 33 -4.43 0.96 18.12
C GLY A 33 -4.53 -0.04 16.98
N VAL A 34 -5.09 0.38 15.85
CA VAL A 34 -5.16 -0.48 14.68
C VAL A 34 -3.75 -0.63 14.11
N ALA A 35 -3.32 -1.88 13.90
CA ALA A 35 -1.98 -2.16 13.41
C ALA A 35 -2.04 -2.61 11.96
N TYR A 36 -1.20 -1.99 11.11
CA TYR A 36 -1.04 -2.40 9.72
C TYR A 36 0.38 -2.90 9.54
N VAL A 37 0.54 -3.95 8.73
CA VAL A 37 1.82 -4.59 8.48
C VAL A 37 2.18 -4.38 7.02
N PHE A 38 3.42 -3.93 6.79
CA PHE A 38 3.93 -3.68 5.45
C PHE A 38 5.15 -4.56 5.21
N PRO A 39 4.95 -5.77 4.68
CA PRO A 39 6.06 -6.68 4.38
C PRO A 39 6.95 -6.11 3.28
N VAL A 40 8.19 -6.55 3.24
CA VAL A 40 9.18 -6.09 2.25
C VAL A 40 8.70 -6.41 0.84
N ASN A 41 8.70 -5.39 -0.02
CA ASN A 41 8.40 -5.51 -1.46
C ASN A 41 7.00 -6.03 -1.78
N GLU A 42 6.08 -5.98 -0.83
CA GLU A 42 4.70 -6.38 -1.10
C GLU A 42 3.81 -5.15 -1.07
N ALA A 43 2.89 -5.10 -2.01
CA ALA A 43 1.93 -4.01 -2.08
C ALA A 43 0.80 -4.27 -1.09
N VAL A 44 0.51 -3.28 -0.25
CA VAL A 44 -0.60 -3.33 0.69
C VAL A 44 -1.60 -2.28 0.24
N LEU A 45 -2.80 -2.73 -0.11
CA LEU A 45 -3.85 -1.84 -0.61
C LEU A 45 -4.80 -1.52 0.54
N LEU A 46 -4.83 -0.24 0.92
CA LEU A 46 -5.75 0.25 1.94
C LEU A 46 -6.96 0.85 1.25
N THR A 47 -8.15 0.40 1.62
CA THR A 47 -9.40 0.80 0.98
C THR A 47 -10.34 1.40 2.01
N ASN A 48 -10.93 2.55 1.68
CA ASN A 48 -12.01 3.13 2.48
C ASN A 48 -13.35 2.72 1.88
N GLU A 49 -14.02 1.76 2.52
CA GLU A 49 -15.32 1.29 2.07
C GLU A 49 -16.49 2.00 2.75
N PHE A 50 -16.20 2.98 3.60
CA PHE A 50 -17.25 3.75 4.25
C PHE A 50 -17.74 4.86 3.35
N LEU A 51 -18.89 5.42 3.70
CA LEU A 51 -19.52 6.49 2.91
C LEU A 51 -19.06 7.88 3.36
N TRP A 52 -18.06 7.94 4.25
CA TRP A 52 -17.47 9.18 4.72
C TRP A 52 -15.95 9.07 4.65
N SER A 53 -15.29 10.23 4.67
CA SER A 53 -13.83 10.25 4.66
C SER A 53 -13.28 9.71 5.97
N ILE A 54 -12.19 8.96 5.86
CA ILE A 54 -11.50 8.39 7.00
C ILE A 54 -10.12 8.99 7.11
N LYS A 55 -9.68 9.20 8.34
CA LYS A 55 -8.36 9.75 8.64
C LYS A 55 -7.64 8.77 9.55
N ALA A 56 -6.41 8.44 9.19
CA ALA A 56 -5.56 7.57 9.99
C ALA A 56 -4.33 8.36 10.43
N VAL A 57 -4.13 8.43 11.73
CA VAL A 57 -2.93 9.05 12.32
C VAL A 57 -2.08 7.91 12.83
N CYS A 58 -0.91 7.73 12.25
CA CYS A 58 -0.12 6.53 12.43
C CYS A 58 1.26 6.82 12.99
N THR A 59 1.78 5.86 13.78
CA THR A 59 3.16 5.86 14.26
C THR A 59 3.88 4.69 13.66
N VAL A 60 5.04 4.94 13.07
CA VAL A 60 5.85 3.92 12.42
C VAL A 60 6.64 3.13 13.45
N MET A 61 6.64 1.81 13.31
CA MET A 61 7.46 0.91 14.12
C MET A 61 8.24 0.03 13.15
N SER A 62 9.57 0.11 13.21
CA SER A 62 10.44 -0.63 12.30
C SER A 62 11.73 -0.97 13.01
N GLU A 63 12.35 -2.09 12.59
CA GLU A 63 13.69 -2.43 13.06
C GLU A 63 14.75 -1.55 12.42
N ASN A 64 14.46 -1.02 11.23
CA ASN A 64 15.37 -0.08 10.58
C ASN A 64 15.14 1.32 11.12
N GLU A 65 16.21 2.10 11.12
CA GLU A 65 16.11 3.50 11.48
C GLU A 65 15.29 4.26 10.45
N SER A 66 15.41 3.89 9.18
CA SER A 66 14.61 4.50 8.14
C SER A 66 14.24 3.48 7.08
N ASN A 67 13.05 3.63 6.52
CA ASN A 67 12.55 2.81 5.42
C ASN A 67 11.97 3.71 4.35
N ARG A 68 12.18 3.34 3.10
CA ARG A 68 11.51 4.00 1.98
C ARG A 68 10.18 3.32 1.74
N MET A 69 9.16 4.12 1.47
CA MET A 69 7.81 3.65 1.24
C MET A 69 7.27 4.32 0.00
N SER A 70 6.70 3.54 -0.91
CA SER A 70 6.02 4.07 -2.08
C SER A 70 4.52 4.09 -1.81
N LEU A 71 3.89 5.23 -2.09
CA LEU A 71 2.44 5.39 -1.99
C LEU A 71 1.91 5.69 -3.37
N LYS A 72 0.87 4.97 -3.78
CA LYS A 72 0.24 5.21 -5.07
C LYS A 72 -1.27 5.24 -4.88
N MET A 73 -1.89 6.31 -5.35
CA MET A 73 -3.35 6.43 -5.30
C MET A 73 -3.94 5.72 -6.50
N LEU A 74 -4.67 4.64 -6.28
CA LEU A 74 -5.23 3.83 -7.36
C LEU A 74 -6.63 4.25 -7.72
N ASN A 75 -7.40 4.75 -6.76
CA ASN A 75 -8.80 5.11 -7.00
C ASN A 75 -9.18 6.27 -6.10
N LYS A 76 -9.94 7.21 -6.66
CA LYS A 76 -10.42 8.38 -5.94
C LYS A 76 -9.24 9.24 -5.47
N SER A 77 -9.33 9.80 -4.27
CA SER A 77 -8.30 10.70 -3.77
C SER A 77 -8.14 10.57 -2.26
N GLY A 78 -7.05 11.15 -1.79
CA GLY A 78 -6.75 11.20 -0.38
C GLY A 78 -5.62 12.18 -0.15
N SER A 79 -5.00 12.11 1.03
CA SER A 79 -3.86 12.95 1.31
C SER A 79 -2.86 12.20 2.17
N TYR A 80 -1.59 12.60 2.06
CA TYR A 80 -0.51 12.11 2.91
C TYR A 80 0.13 13.33 3.52
N ASN A 81 0.06 13.46 4.84
CA ASN A 81 0.58 14.61 5.57
C ASN A 81 0.14 15.93 4.93
N ASN A 82 -1.16 16.02 4.64
CA ASN A 82 -1.81 17.20 4.05
C ASN A 82 -1.46 17.47 2.58
N THR A 83 -0.69 16.58 1.93
CA THR A 83 -0.45 16.68 0.49
C THR A 83 -1.48 15.84 -0.22
N LYS A 84 -2.28 16.48 -1.06
CA LYS A 84 -3.35 15.78 -1.76
C LYS A 84 -2.79 14.89 -2.86
N LEU A 85 -3.33 13.67 -2.94
CA LEU A 85 -3.01 12.72 -3.99
C LEU A 85 -4.29 12.37 -4.72
N SER A 86 -4.25 12.44 -6.04
CA SER A 86 -5.38 12.06 -6.90
C SER A 86 -5.04 10.75 -7.60
N THR A 87 -6.04 10.12 -8.19
CA THR A 87 -5.85 8.85 -8.90
C THR A 87 -4.67 8.95 -9.88
N GLY A 88 -3.76 8.00 -9.80
CA GLY A 88 -2.56 7.96 -10.63
C GLY A 88 -1.35 8.62 -10.02
N ASP A 89 -1.53 9.45 -8.99
CA ASP A 89 -0.40 10.07 -8.32
C ASP A 89 0.34 9.05 -7.48
N SER A 90 1.66 9.19 -7.44
CA SER A 90 2.50 8.38 -6.58
C SER A 90 3.57 9.25 -5.95
N VAL A 91 4.01 8.84 -4.76
CA VAL A 91 5.05 9.56 -4.03
C VAL A 91 5.88 8.54 -3.27
N GLU A 92 7.16 8.82 -3.16
CA GLU A 92 8.06 8.00 -2.34
C GLU A 92 8.45 8.82 -1.14
N VAL A 93 8.30 8.22 0.04
CA VAL A 93 8.61 8.90 1.30
C VAL A 93 9.60 8.06 2.09
N THR A 94 10.36 8.72 2.97
CA THR A 94 11.23 8.04 3.91
C THR A 94 10.64 8.17 5.30
N LEU A 95 10.41 7.03 5.94
CA LEU A 95 9.83 6.97 7.27
C LEU A 95 10.86 6.44 8.24
N HIS A 96 11.08 7.18 9.33
CA HIS A 96 11.97 6.75 10.39
C HIS A 96 11.18 6.05 11.48
N ASN A 97 11.84 5.19 12.23
CA ASN A 97 11.22 4.53 13.37
C ASN A 97 10.66 5.60 14.32
N LYS A 98 9.41 5.40 14.73
CA LYS A 98 8.66 6.29 15.62
C LYS A 98 8.17 7.57 14.97
N ASP A 99 8.36 7.74 13.65
CA ASP A 99 7.75 8.86 12.93
C ASP A 99 6.24 8.73 12.94
N ASN A 100 5.58 9.88 12.84
CA ASN A 100 4.14 9.93 12.69
C ASN A 100 3.80 10.37 11.28
N PHE A 101 2.71 9.83 10.74
CA PHE A 101 2.19 10.31 9.47
C PHE A 101 0.66 10.23 9.50
N GLU A 102 0.04 10.97 8.60
CA GLU A 102 -1.40 11.09 8.56
C GLU A 102 -1.88 10.82 7.14
N ILE A 103 -2.88 9.93 7.04
CA ILE A 103 -3.49 9.59 5.76
C ILE A 103 -4.96 9.95 5.84
N THR A 104 -5.47 10.59 4.79
CA THR A 104 -6.89 10.81 4.63
C THR A 104 -7.34 10.12 3.36
N ALA A 105 -8.49 9.46 3.42
CA ALA A 105 -9.04 8.74 2.28
C ALA A 105 -10.52 9.08 2.15
N VAL A 106 -10.92 9.57 0.96
CA VAL A 106 -12.34 9.84 0.69
C VAL A 106 -13.08 8.51 0.48
N PRO A 107 -14.42 8.51 0.51
CA PRO A 107 -15.18 7.27 0.27
C PRO A 107 -14.76 6.61 -1.04
N GLY A 108 -14.49 5.31 -0.98
CA GLY A 108 -14.06 4.52 -2.12
C GLY A 108 -12.61 4.65 -2.49
N ALA A 109 -11.83 5.43 -1.76
CA ALA A 109 -10.41 5.61 -2.08
C ALA A 109 -9.62 4.34 -1.85
N GLU A 110 -8.67 4.10 -2.76
CA GLU A 110 -7.74 2.98 -2.65
C GLU A 110 -6.32 3.51 -2.80
N VAL A 111 -5.50 3.28 -1.78
CA VAL A 111 -4.10 3.70 -1.79
C VAL A 111 -3.23 2.48 -1.58
N GLU A 112 -2.20 2.35 -2.41
CA GLU A 112 -1.29 1.23 -2.37
C GLU A 112 0.02 1.67 -1.73
N PHE A 113 0.42 0.94 -0.68
CA PHE A 113 1.69 1.16 0.02
C PHE A 113 2.62 0.03 -0.32
N THR A 114 3.86 0.33 -0.72
CA THR A 114 4.88 -0.68 -0.96
C THR A 114 6.11 -0.35 -0.13
N ASN A 115 6.51 -1.27 0.72
CA ASN A 115 7.70 -1.12 1.55
C ASN A 115 8.92 -1.44 0.70
N LEU A 116 9.74 -0.42 0.42
CA LEU A 116 10.94 -0.56 -0.39
C LEU A 116 12.19 -0.80 0.45
N GLY A 117 12.03 -0.93 1.77
CA GLY A 117 13.13 -1.25 2.67
C GLY A 117 13.43 -2.74 2.70
N ASP A 118 14.30 -3.14 3.59
CA ASP A 118 14.71 -4.54 3.72
C ASP A 118 14.17 -5.23 4.97
N LYS A 119 13.32 -4.55 5.74
CA LYS A 119 12.68 -5.10 6.92
C LYS A 119 11.19 -4.78 6.89
N THR A 120 10.40 -5.67 7.48
CA THR A 120 8.97 -5.43 7.65
C THR A 120 8.76 -4.18 8.50
N MET A 121 7.78 -3.38 8.11
CA MET A 121 7.42 -2.17 8.83
C MET A 121 6.00 -2.30 9.35
N PHE A 122 5.76 -1.74 10.52
CA PHE A 122 4.43 -1.72 11.14
C PHE A 122 3.99 -0.27 11.32
N ALA A 123 2.70 -0.05 11.26
CA ALA A 123 2.13 1.24 11.59
C ALA A 123 0.99 1.02 12.58
N HIS A 124 1.06 1.71 13.70
CA HIS A 124 0.00 1.70 14.71
C HIS A 124 -0.81 2.97 14.55
N CYS A 125 -2.10 2.84 14.27
CA CYS A 125 -2.91 3.96 13.85
C CYS A 125 -4.13 4.18 14.72
N LEU A 126 -4.49 5.45 14.88
CA LEU A 126 -5.80 5.87 15.32
C LEU A 126 -6.57 6.22 14.04
N VAL A 127 -7.65 5.49 13.78
CA VAL A 127 -8.45 5.68 12.57
C VAL A 127 -9.80 6.26 12.98
N ILE A 128 -10.13 7.40 12.41
CA ILE A 128 -11.36 8.13 12.73
C ILE A 128 -12.12 8.55 11.49
#